data_91de613b54844796bb87a8e11e0c8126
#
_entry.id   91de613b54844796bb87a8e11e0c8126
#
_cell.length_a   1.000
_cell.length_b   1.000
_cell.length_c   1.000
_cell.angle_alpha   90.00
_cell.angle_beta   90.00
_cell.angle_gamma   90.00
#
_symmetry.space_group_name_H-M   'P 1'
#
loop_
_entity.id
_entity.type
_entity.pdbx_description
1 polymer ?
#
loop_
_entity_poly.entity_id
_entity_poly.type
_entity_poly.pdbx_seq_one_letter_code
_entity_poly.pdbx_strand_id
1 'polypeptide(L)'
;MLSSGYDLSATVLKVGHHGSDTSSSYIFLREVMPQYAVISCGEGNSYGHPTEAVLSRLRDAGTQVFRTDLQGDIVCVSDGNELTFAVEKNADYESIWQGADSYVPVLPPAYEEAEKPDSSAAVYIGNKKSKKFHYASCSSVKDMKEKNMVELNTREEAIEKGYVPCKNCNP
;
A
#
# COMPACT_ATOMS: atom_id res chain seq x y z
N MET A 1 8.24 -19.19 3.31
CA MET A 1 6.85 -19.13 3.78
C MET A 1 5.88 -19.29 2.60
N LEU A 2 5.84 -18.40 1.59
CA LEU A 2 4.94 -18.50 0.43
C LEU A 2 5.03 -19.81 -0.38
N SER A 3 6.16 -20.49 -0.37
CA SER A 3 6.38 -21.76 -1.07
C SER A 3 6.15 -23.01 -0.20
N SER A 4 5.72 -22.85 1.04
CA SER A 4 5.59 -23.96 1.99
C SER A 4 4.33 -24.79 1.81
N GLY A 5 3.34 -24.29 1.05
CA GLY A 5 2.03 -24.93 0.87
C GLY A 5 1.11 -24.85 2.10
N TYR A 6 1.49 -24.09 3.13
CA TYR A 6 0.61 -23.82 4.26
C TYR A 6 -0.41 -22.75 3.94
N ASP A 7 -1.61 -22.86 4.51
CA ASP A 7 -2.57 -21.78 4.55
C ASP A 7 -2.02 -20.66 5.45
N LEU A 8 -1.88 -19.44 4.87
CA LEU A 8 -1.38 -18.26 5.56
C LEU A 8 -2.50 -17.27 5.90
N SER A 9 -3.76 -17.61 5.60
CA SER A 9 -4.88 -16.70 5.84
C SER A 9 -4.96 -16.31 7.32
N ALA A 10 -5.17 -15.01 7.57
CA ALA A 10 -5.26 -14.48 8.92
C ALA A 10 -6.10 -13.22 8.96
N THR A 11 -7.03 -13.13 9.91
CA THR A 11 -7.91 -11.95 10.06
C THR A 11 -7.15 -10.71 10.47
N VAL A 12 -6.11 -10.85 11.33
CA VAL A 12 -5.28 -9.74 11.80
C VAL A 12 -3.83 -9.97 11.41
N LEU A 13 -3.24 -8.98 10.78
CA LEU A 13 -1.83 -8.96 10.41
C LEU A 13 -1.09 -7.94 11.29
N LYS A 14 -0.09 -8.39 12.07
CA LYS A 14 0.94 -7.49 12.57
C LYS A 14 1.92 -7.20 11.44
N VAL A 15 1.92 -5.97 10.93
CA VAL A 15 2.79 -5.57 9.82
C VAL A 15 4.25 -5.73 10.20
N GLY A 16 5.00 -6.41 9.35
CA GLY A 16 6.43 -6.65 9.56
C GLY A 16 7.25 -5.39 9.45
N HIS A 17 8.41 -5.37 10.12
CA HIS A 17 9.44 -4.33 10.00
C HIS A 17 8.88 -2.91 10.13
N HIS A 18 7.96 -2.70 11.07
CA HIS A 18 7.34 -1.40 11.38
C HIS A 18 6.68 -0.69 10.18
N GLY A 19 6.36 -1.41 9.12
CA GLY A 19 5.84 -0.84 7.88
C GLY A 19 6.92 -0.34 6.91
N SER A 20 8.12 -0.94 6.94
CA SER A 20 9.14 -0.72 5.91
C SER A 20 8.65 -1.20 4.52
N ASP A 21 9.13 -0.54 3.47
CA ASP A 21 8.86 -0.92 2.06
C ASP A 21 9.29 -2.34 1.70
N THR A 22 10.23 -2.92 2.48
CA THR A 22 10.71 -4.29 2.32
C THR A 22 9.78 -5.35 2.90
N SER A 23 8.74 -4.94 3.65
CA SER A 23 7.75 -5.84 4.25
C SER A 23 6.44 -5.89 3.48
N SER A 24 5.57 -6.82 3.83
CA SER A 24 4.17 -6.91 3.38
C SER A 24 4.01 -6.75 1.86
N SER A 25 4.69 -7.60 1.09
CA SER A 25 4.59 -7.60 -0.37
C SER A 25 3.16 -7.93 -0.82
N TYR A 26 2.76 -7.51 -2.04
CA TYR A 26 1.45 -7.83 -2.62
C TYR A 26 1.16 -9.33 -2.62
N ILE A 27 2.15 -10.16 -2.99
CA ILE A 27 2.00 -11.61 -2.99
C ILE A 27 1.71 -12.12 -1.58
N PHE A 28 2.41 -11.60 -0.57
CA PHE A 28 2.19 -11.98 0.82
C PHE A 28 0.79 -11.55 1.29
N LEU A 29 0.38 -10.31 1.03
CA LEU A 29 -0.94 -9.80 1.43
C LEU A 29 -2.08 -10.57 0.74
N ARG A 30 -1.90 -10.96 -0.52
CA ARG A 30 -2.86 -11.80 -1.23
C ARG A 30 -3.04 -13.18 -0.60
N GLU A 31 -1.97 -13.78 -0.09
CA GLU A 31 -2.04 -15.09 0.56
C GLU A 31 -2.58 -14.99 2.01
N VAL A 32 -2.31 -13.87 2.69
CA VAL A 32 -2.79 -13.64 4.06
C VAL A 32 -4.24 -13.14 4.09
N MET A 33 -4.63 -12.29 3.13
CA MET A 33 -5.97 -11.67 3.03
C MET A 33 -6.45 -11.03 4.34
N PRO A 34 -5.64 -10.17 4.99
CA PRO A 34 -6.00 -9.65 6.30
C PRO A 34 -7.14 -8.65 6.22
N GLN A 35 -8.12 -8.78 7.12
CA GLN A 35 -9.15 -7.75 7.30
C GLN A 35 -8.59 -6.54 8.05
N TYR A 36 -7.69 -6.79 8.99
CA TYR A 36 -7.08 -5.77 9.85
C TYR A 36 -5.56 -5.87 9.82
N ALA A 37 -4.89 -4.72 9.83
CA ALA A 37 -3.44 -4.64 9.96
C ALA A 37 -3.05 -3.69 11.08
N VAL A 38 -2.13 -4.12 11.94
CA VAL A 38 -1.58 -3.28 12.99
C VAL A 38 -0.12 -2.97 12.67
N ILE A 39 0.20 -1.68 12.56
CA ILE A 39 1.56 -1.17 12.37
C ILE A 39 2.06 -0.63 13.70
N SER A 40 3.11 -1.24 14.23
CA SER A 40 3.75 -0.80 15.46
C SER A 40 5.00 0.00 15.09
N CYS A 41 4.92 1.31 15.18
CA CYS A 41 5.99 2.26 14.90
C CYS A 41 5.90 3.43 15.88
N GLY A 42 7.01 4.14 16.08
CA GLY A 42 7.05 5.30 16.97
C GLY A 42 6.65 6.57 16.24
N GLU A 43 5.99 7.48 16.94
CA GLU A 43 5.75 8.84 16.46
C GLU A 43 7.08 9.53 16.13
N GLY A 44 7.17 10.18 14.95
CA GLY A 44 8.36 10.90 14.52
C GLY A 44 9.62 10.04 14.35
N ASN A 45 9.47 8.71 14.12
CA ASN A 45 10.62 7.84 13.97
C ASN A 45 11.51 8.25 12.77
N SER A 46 12.83 8.19 12.95
CA SER A 46 13.82 8.61 11.96
C SER A 46 13.94 7.69 10.75
N TYR A 47 13.25 6.55 10.76
CA TYR A 47 13.28 5.58 9.65
C TYR A 47 12.25 5.88 8.56
N GLY A 48 11.33 6.82 8.79
CA GLY A 48 10.24 7.12 7.86
C GLY A 48 9.19 5.98 7.77
N HIS A 49 8.97 5.26 8.86
CA HIS A 49 7.99 4.18 8.89
C HIS A 49 6.67 4.62 9.57
N PRO A 50 5.52 4.13 9.07
CA PRO A 50 5.35 3.28 7.90
C PRO A 50 5.58 4.06 6.61
N THR A 51 6.12 3.39 5.60
CA THR A 51 6.34 3.99 4.28
C THR A 51 5.04 4.03 3.48
N GLU A 52 4.90 5.02 2.58
CA GLU A 52 3.75 5.09 1.66
C GLU A 52 3.61 3.80 0.84
N ALA A 53 4.71 3.17 0.49
CA ALA A 53 4.70 1.93 -0.27
C ALA A 53 3.98 0.78 0.46
N VAL A 54 4.10 0.68 1.79
CA VAL A 54 3.37 -0.33 2.58
C VAL A 54 1.92 0.07 2.75
N LEU A 55 1.64 1.33 3.05
CA LEU A 55 0.28 1.83 3.22
C LEU A 55 -0.53 1.65 1.92
N SER A 56 0.06 1.96 0.77
CA SER A 56 -0.57 1.72 -0.54
C SER A 56 -0.94 0.24 -0.74
N ARG A 57 -0.04 -0.68 -0.40
CA ARG A 57 -0.32 -2.12 -0.53
C ARG A 57 -1.43 -2.60 0.38
N LEU A 58 -1.51 -2.08 1.61
CA LEU A 58 -2.58 -2.40 2.56
C LEU A 58 -3.92 -1.81 2.12
N ARG A 59 -3.89 -0.59 1.57
CA ARG A 59 -5.08 0.07 1.00
C ARG A 59 -5.63 -0.73 -0.18
N ASP A 60 -4.76 -1.17 -1.09
CA ASP A 60 -5.14 -1.99 -2.24
C ASP A 60 -5.71 -3.35 -1.83
N ALA A 61 -5.23 -3.91 -0.72
CA ALA A 61 -5.77 -5.13 -0.14
C ALA A 61 -7.12 -4.93 0.59
N GLY A 62 -7.62 -3.69 0.67
CA GLY A 62 -8.87 -3.37 1.39
C GLY A 62 -8.76 -3.57 2.91
N THR A 63 -7.56 -3.57 3.45
CA THR A 63 -7.28 -3.85 4.86
C THR A 63 -7.53 -2.61 5.72
N GLN A 64 -8.25 -2.75 6.82
CA GLN A 64 -8.38 -1.69 7.82
C GLN A 64 -7.08 -1.60 8.65
N VAL A 65 -6.48 -0.40 8.69
CA VAL A 65 -5.17 -0.18 9.31
C VAL A 65 -5.30 0.54 10.66
N PHE A 66 -4.54 0.05 11.64
CA PHE A 66 -4.28 0.69 12.93
C PHE A 66 -2.78 0.98 13.07
N ARG A 67 -2.43 2.15 13.64
CA ARG A 67 -1.05 2.63 13.76
C ARG A 67 -0.75 3.15 15.15
N THR A 68 0.29 2.63 15.80
CA THR A 68 0.65 3.06 17.18
C THR A 68 1.24 4.47 17.24
N ASP A 69 1.85 4.97 16.17
CA ASP A 69 2.37 6.35 16.10
C ASP A 69 1.27 7.42 16.10
N LEU A 70 0.06 7.06 15.67
CA LEU A 70 -1.10 7.97 15.63
C LEU A 70 -2.12 7.67 16.71
N GLN A 71 -2.30 6.40 17.08
CA GLN A 71 -3.39 5.93 17.91
C GLN A 71 -2.94 5.50 19.31
N GLY A 72 -1.64 5.52 19.62
CA GLY A 72 -1.10 5.08 20.90
C GLY A 72 -1.25 3.57 21.10
N ASP A 73 -1.70 3.15 22.25
CA ASP A 73 -1.94 1.75 22.54
C ASP A 73 -3.14 1.22 21.74
N ILE A 74 -2.95 0.06 21.13
CA ILE A 74 -3.96 -0.63 20.35
C ILE A 74 -4.20 -1.99 20.98
N VAL A 75 -5.41 -2.21 21.48
CA VAL A 75 -5.84 -3.47 22.05
C VAL A 75 -6.80 -4.16 21.10
N CYS A 76 -6.46 -5.37 20.68
CA CYS A 76 -7.33 -6.24 19.92
C CYS A 76 -7.76 -7.41 20.81
N VAL A 77 -9.06 -7.61 20.94
CA VAL A 77 -9.66 -8.71 21.70
C VAL A 77 -10.42 -9.62 20.73
N SER A 78 -10.19 -10.92 20.85
CA SER A 78 -10.91 -11.96 20.12
C SER A 78 -11.60 -12.90 21.09
N ASP A 79 -12.85 -13.22 20.81
CA ASP A 79 -13.60 -14.29 21.49
C ASP A 79 -13.65 -15.61 20.68
N GLY A 80 -12.91 -15.63 19.56
CA GLY A 80 -12.88 -16.75 18.62
C GLY A 80 -13.84 -16.60 17.43
N ASN A 81 -14.82 -15.68 17.51
CA ASN A 81 -15.77 -15.39 16.43
C ASN A 81 -15.69 -13.93 15.98
N GLU A 82 -15.60 -13.02 16.94
CA GLU A 82 -15.58 -11.59 16.71
C GLU A 82 -14.26 -10.97 17.18
N LEU A 83 -13.90 -9.85 16.56
CA LEU A 83 -12.77 -9.02 16.93
C LEU A 83 -13.24 -7.64 17.30
N THR A 84 -12.74 -7.13 18.41
CA THR A 84 -12.93 -5.74 18.83
C THR A 84 -11.59 -5.04 18.98
N PHE A 85 -11.54 -3.78 18.56
CA PHE A 85 -10.36 -2.94 18.70
C PHE A 85 -10.67 -1.74 19.59
N ALA A 86 -9.77 -1.47 20.52
CA ALA A 86 -9.77 -0.24 21.31
C ALA A 86 -8.42 0.46 21.07
N VAL A 87 -8.47 1.78 20.92
CA VAL A 87 -7.29 2.64 20.70
C VAL A 87 -7.23 3.71 21.77
N GLU A 88 -6.03 4.09 22.18
CA GLU A 88 -5.85 5.17 23.18
C GLU A 88 -6.27 6.53 22.62
N LYS A 89 -5.97 6.80 21.34
CA LYS A 89 -6.26 8.05 20.64
C LYS A 89 -7.00 7.78 19.34
N ASN A 90 -7.93 8.64 18.99
CA ASN A 90 -8.56 8.58 17.68
C ASN A 90 -7.68 9.28 16.65
N ALA A 91 -7.49 8.65 15.50
CA ALA A 91 -6.87 9.24 14.32
C ALA A 91 -7.91 9.30 13.19
N ASP A 92 -7.88 10.41 12.42
CA ASP A 92 -8.74 10.52 11.25
C ASP A 92 -8.27 9.60 10.12
N TYR A 93 -9.18 9.31 9.19
CA TYR A 93 -8.92 8.39 8.10
C TYR A 93 -7.74 8.83 7.23
N GLU A 94 -7.60 10.11 6.96
CA GLU A 94 -6.55 10.63 6.09
C GLU A 94 -5.17 10.46 6.73
N SER A 95 -5.04 10.80 8.00
CA SER A 95 -3.79 10.62 8.77
C SER A 95 -3.33 9.17 8.81
N ILE A 96 -4.25 8.20 8.93
CA ILE A 96 -3.91 6.76 8.92
C ILE A 96 -3.15 6.38 7.64
N TRP A 97 -3.51 6.99 6.51
CA TRP A 97 -2.97 6.65 5.20
C TRP A 97 -1.78 7.51 4.75
N GLN A 98 -1.31 8.45 5.58
CA GLN A 98 -0.10 9.22 5.30
C GLN A 98 1.14 8.46 5.77
N GLY A 99 2.07 8.16 4.85
CA GLY A 99 3.38 7.60 5.19
C GLY A 99 4.25 8.62 5.93
N ALA A 100 5.10 8.15 6.83
CA ALA A 100 6.04 9.02 7.53
C ALA A 100 7.15 9.57 6.61
N ASP A 101 7.36 8.94 5.46
CA ASP A 101 8.27 9.34 4.39
C ASP A 101 7.61 10.26 3.34
N SER A 102 6.30 10.49 3.45
CA SER A 102 5.60 11.47 2.61
C SER A 102 5.94 12.88 3.06
N TYR A 103 7.02 13.42 2.53
CA TYR A 103 7.26 14.85 2.55
C TYR A 103 6.13 15.52 1.75
N VAL A 104 5.14 16.05 2.43
CA VAL A 104 4.17 16.95 1.81
C VAL A 104 4.87 18.30 1.66
N PRO A 105 5.26 18.72 0.45
CA PRO A 105 5.63 20.11 0.26
C PRO A 105 4.43 20.95 0.69
N VAL A 106 4.62 21.86 1.63
CA VAL A 106 3.63 22.91 1.91
C VAL A 106 3.51 23.70 0.62
N LEU A 107 2.53 23.35 -0.20
CA LEU A 107 2.18 24.14 -1.37
C LEU A 107 1.68 25.51 -0.87
N PRO A 108 2.20 26.61 -1.43
CA PRO A 108 1.67 27.93 -1.13
C PRO A 108 0.17 27.98 -1.50
N PRO A 109 -0.64 28.79 -0.80
CA PRO A 109 -2.09 28.83 -1.01
C PRO A 109 -2.39 29.43 -2.38
N ALA A 110 -2.59 28.62 -3.37
CA ALA A 110 -3.32 28.87 -4.62
C ALA A 110 -3.07 27.71 -5.61
N TYR A 111 -3.75 26.61 -5.41
CA TYR A 111 -4.17 25.78 -6.54
C TYR A 111 -5.65 25.51 -6.35
N GLU A 112 -6.45 26.17 -7.18
CA GLU A 112 -7.84 25.81 -7.41
C GLU A 112 -7.91 24.33 -7.78
N GLU A 113 -8.93 23.65 -7.27
CA GLU A 113 -9.20 22.23 -7.55
C GLU A 113 -9.04 21.96 -9.05
N ALA A 114 -7.91 21.37 -9.43
CA ALA A 114 -7.84 20.68 -10.70
C ALA A 114 -8.75 19.46 -10.56
N GLU A 115 -9.79 19.45 -11.37
CA GLU A 115 -10.75 18.36 -11.49
C GLU A 115 -10.05 17.02 -11.45
N LYS A 116 -10.55 16.11 -10.60
CA LYS A 116 -10.11 14.70 -10.57
C LYS A 116 -10.09 14.19 -12.00
N PRO A 117 -8.96 13.68 -12.53
CA PRO A 117 -8.98 13.07 -13.83
C PRO A 117 -10.02 11.96 -13.79
N ASP A 118 -10.96 12.04 -14.73
CA ASP A 118 -11.98 11.04 -14.97
C ASP A 118 -11.34 9.64 -14.92
N SER A 119 -11.86 8.76 -14.06
CA SER A 119 -11.34 7.41 -13.82
C SER A 119 -11.41 6.47 -15.03
N SER A 120 -11.68 7.01 -16.22
CA SER A 120 -11.89 6.24 -17.46
C SER A 120 -10.66 6.11 -18.36
N ALA A 121 -9.47 6.65 -18.00
CA ALA A 121 -8.34 6.69 -18.93
C ALA A 121 -6.92 6.55 -18.33
N ALA A 122 -6.74 5.96 -17.16
CA ALA A 122 -5.40 5.68 -16.67
C ALA A 122 -4.87 4.36 -17.29
N VAL A 123 -4.29 4.45 -18.47
CA VAL A 123 -3.60 3.31 -19.08
C VAL A 123 -2.24 3.15 -18.38
N TYR A 124 -2.07 2.02 -17.70
CA TYR A 124 -0.79 1.63 -17.13
C TYR A 124 0.00 0.80 -18.14
N ILE A 125 1.31 0.91 -18.12
CA ILE A 125 2.21 0.13 -18.98
C ILE A 125 2.93 -0.91 -18.13
N GLY A 126 2.58 -2.17 -18.36
CA GLY A 126 3.23 -3.32 -17.74
C GLY A 126 4.44 -3.80 -18.54
N ASN A 127 5.49 -4.21 -17.83
CA ASN A 127 6.65 -4.87 -18.44
C ASN A 127 6.54 -6.39 -18.25
N LYS A 128 6.30 -7.12 -19.32
CA LYS A 128 6.12 -8.59 -19.31
C LYS A 128 7.31 -9.33 -18.71
N LYS A 129 8.51 -8.80 -18.86
CA LYS A 129 9.75 -9.46 -18.41
C LYS A 129 10.01 -9.21 -16.92
N SER A 130 9.91 -7.95 -16.47
CA SER A 130 10.19 -7.57 -15.07
C SER A 130 8.99 -7.70 -14.15
N LYS A 131 7.79 -7.92 -14.73
CA LYS A 131 6.51 -7.94 -14.02
C LYS A 131 6.25 -6.67 -13.20
N LYS A 132 6.73 -5.52 -13.71
CA LYS A 132 6.44 -4.21 -13.14
C LYS A 132 5.47 -3.45 -14.02
N PHE A 133 4.57 -2.67 -13.40
CA PHE A 133 3.73 -1.74 -14.12
C PHE A 133 4.03 -0.29 -13.72
N HIS A 134 3.72 0.64 -14.60
CA HIS A 134 4.14 2.03 -14.55
C HIS A 134 3.02 2.94 -15.03
N TYR A 135 3.01 4.19 -14.59
CA TYR A 135 2.31 5.22 -15.34
C TYR A 135 2.93 5.39 -16.72
N ALA A 136 2.12 5.68 -17.73
CA ALA A 136 2.61 5.89 -19.11
C ALA A 136 3.70 6.99 -19.21
N SER A 137 3.67 7.97 -18.32
CA SER A 137 4.65 9.06 -18.23
C SER A 137 5.98 8.68 -17.56
N CYS A 138 6.09 7.48 -16.99
CA CYS A 138 7.29 7.06 -16.27
C CYS A 138 8.52 6.99 -17.18
N SER A 139 9.66 7.50 -16.73
CA SER A 139 10.92 7.43 -17.48
C SER A 139 11.33 6.00 -17.86
N SER A 140 11.05 5.03 -16.97
CA SER A 140 11.34 3.61 -17.22
C SER A 140 10.55 3.02 -18.41
N VAL A 141 9.46 3.66 -18.84
CA VAL A 141 8.68 3.22 -20.00
C VAL A 141 9.39 3.60 -21.29
N LYS A 142 10.09 4.75 -21.31
CA LYS A 142 10.83 5.22 -22.51
C LYS A 142 11.92 4.24 -22.96
N ASP A 143 12.53 3.55 -21.99
CA ASP A 143 13.61 2.59 -22.25
C ASP A 143 13.09 1.15 -22.45
N MET A 144 11.79 0.96 -22.39
CA MET A 144 11.16 -0.35 -22.49
C MET A 144 10.99 -0.76 -23.96
N LYS A 145 11.42 -1.97 -24.30
CA LYS A 145 11.21 -2.51 -25.65
C LYS A 145 9.72 -2.79 -25.86
N GLU A 146 9.14 -2.34 -26.97
CA GLU A 146 7.71 -2.49 -27.30
C GLU A 146 7.18 -3.93 -27.12
N LYS A 147 7.96 -4.94 -27.53
CA LYS A 147 7.60 -6.35 -27.38
C LYS A 147 7.36 -6.80 -25.93
N ASN A 148 7.90 -6.05 -24.95
CA ASN A 148 7.74 -6.31 -23.53
C ASN A 148 6.63 -5.46 -22.88
N MET A 149 6.06 -4.52 -23.62
CA MET A 149 4.98 -3.66 -23.11
C MET A 149 3.65 -4.42 -23.14
N VAL A 150 2.81 -4.11 -22.18
CA VAL A 150 1.39 -4.49 -22.15
C VAL A 150 0.62 -3.33 -21.54
N GLU A 151 -0.48 -2.97 -22.16
CA GLU A 151 -1.42 -2.00 -21.62
C GLU A 151 -2.31 -2.66 -20.57
N LEU A 152 -2.55 -1.94 -19.48
CA LEU A 152 -3.37 -2.36 -18.36
C LEU A 152 -4.30 -1.19 -18.04
N ASN A 153 -5.60 -1.45 -18.00
CA ASN A 153 -6.60 -0.39 -17.89
C ASN A 153 -6.77 0.10 -16.45
N THR A 154 -6.54 -0.79 -15.48
CA THR A 154 -6.66 -0.46 -14.06
C THR A 154 -5.47 -1.00 -13.28
N ARG A 155 -5.27 -0.44 -12.08
CA ARG A 155 -4.26 -0.90 -11.15
C ARG A 155 -4.58 -2.30 -10.64
N GLU A 156 -5.84 -2.57 -10.39
CA GLU A 156 -6.37 -3.87 -9.96
C GLU A 156 -6.07 -4.94 -11.01
N GLU A 157 -6.34 -4.66 -12.29
CA GLU A 157 -6.00 -5.54 -13.41
C GLU A 157 -4.51 -5.87 -13.44
N ALA A 158 -3.65 -4.87 -13.18
CA ALA A 158 -2.21 -5.08 -13.13
C ALA A 158 -1.82 -6.05 -12.01
N ILE A 159 -2.38 -5.86 -10.83
CA ILE A 159 -2.11 -6.69 -9.65
C ILE A 159 -2.62 -8.12 -9.86
N GLU A 160 -3.84 -8.30 -10.37
CA GLU A 160 -4.43 -9.60 -10.69
C GLU A 160 -3.60 -10.39 -11.71
N LYS A 161 -3.01 -9.69 -12.68
CA LYS A 161 -2.09 -10.29 -13.67
C LYS A 161 -0.66 -10.51 -13.14
N GLY A 162 -0.45 -10.30 -11.85
CA GLY A 162 0.83 -10.55 -11.17
C GLY A 162 1.90 -9.50 -11.43
N TYR A 163 1.51 -8.28 -11.81
CA TYR A 163 2.45 -7.15 -11.89
C TYR A 163 2.57 -6.46 -10.53
N VAL A 164 3.73 -5.86 -10.28
CA VAL A 164 4.00 -5.05 -9.10
C VAL A 164 4.28 -3.60 -9.50
N PRO A 165 3.93 -2.61 -8.68
CA PRO A 165 4.21 -1.22 -8.97
C PRO A 165 5.69 -0.94 -9.20
N CYS A 166 5.99 -0.03 -10.12
CA CYS A 166 7.34 0.48 -10.29
C CYS A 166 7.75 1.34 -9.10
N LYS A 167 8.94 1.10 -8.55
CA LYS A 167 9.46 1.88 -7.41
C LYS A 167 9.71 3.37 -7.74
N ASN A 168 9.91 3.73 -9.03
CA ASN A 168 10.22 5.11 -9.41
C ASN A 168 8.98 5.98 -9.58
N CYS A 169 7.88 5.45 -10.08
CA CYS A 169 6.66 6.22 -10.32
C CYS A 169 5.48 5.81 -9.43
N ASN A 170 5.58 4.71 -8.72
CA ASN A 170 4.60 4.17 -7.78
C ASN A 170 3.14 4.28 -8.29
N PRO A 171 2.82 3.62 -9.41
CA PRO A 171 1.51 3.68 -10.03
C PRO A 171 0.44 2.95 -9.23
#